data_75da06d74f4b9b0d92ea639e068f67a4
#
_entry.id   75da06d74f4b9b0d92ea639e068f67a4
#
_cell.length_a   1.000
_cell.length_b   1.000
_cell.length_c   1.000
_cell.angle_alpha   90.00
_cell.angle_beta   90.00
_cell.angle_gamma   90.00
#
_symmetry.space_group_name_H-M   'P 1'
#
loop_
_entity.id
_entity.type
_entity.pdbx_description
1 polymer ?
#
loop_
_entity_poly.entity_id
_entity_poly.type
_entity_poly.pdbx_seq_one_letter_code
_entity_poly.pdbx_strand_id
1 'polypeptide(L)'
;MQNMINEALIILEALGVPTSDLTNRRRIKMAKAFMSVAGLKPGMRWTQIKDNDDEHRLLSRQIITHMNTYWGEDISSGSYDDIRRKDLALPVEALVILNSAKNPNANTNDGTRGFAINPAAAKVIRKYGDAGWQQSVQEFHRERPTLASTLSRVRNLARVPVQIN
;
A
#
# COMPACT_ATOMS: atom_id res chain seq x y z
N MET A 1 8.40 -3.88 17.23
CA MET A 1 7.66 -4.48 16.10
C MET A 1 6.18 -4.08 16.14
N GLN A 2 5.50 -4.37 17.23
CA GLN A 2 4.05 -4.11 17.32
C GLN A 2 3.69 -2.63 17.17
N ASN A 3 4.50 -1.73 17.71
CA ASN A 3 4.26 -0.29 17.57
C ASN A 3 4.31 0.16 16.12
N MET A 4 5.25 -0.34 15.34
CA MET A 4 5.35 0.02 13.92
C MET A 4 4.15 -0.53 13.13
N ILE A 5 3.68 -1.71 13.48
CA ILE A 5 2.48 -2.29 12.85
C ILE A 5 1.28 -1.39 13.11
N ASN A 6 1.10 -0.94 14.35
CA ASN A 6 0.01 -0.05 14.72
C ASN A 6 0.12 1.29 13.98
N GLU A 7 1.30 1.85 13.92
CA GLU A 7 1.53 3.09 13.17
C GLU A 7 1.26 2.93 11.69
N ALA A 8 1.69 1.81 11.11
CA ALA A 8 1.42 1.51 9.71
C ALA A 8 -0.08 1.49 9.43
N LEU A 9 -0.86 0.89 10.31
CA LEU A 9 -2.32 0.85 10.16
C LEU A 9 -2.94 2.23 10.27
N ILE A 10 -2.46 3.06 11.20
CA ILE A 10 -2.91 4.45 11.33
C ILE A 10 -2.63 5.22 10.04
N ILE A 11 -1.43 5.06 9.49
CA ILE A 11 -1.02 5.73 8.26
C ILE A 11 -1.90 5.29 7.09
N LEU A 12 -2.06 3.97 6.92
CA LEU A 12 -2.88 3.43 5.82
C LEU A 12 -4.32 3.93 5.91
N GLU A 13 -4.88 3.91 7.11
CA GLU A 13 -6.25 4.38 7.34
C GLU A 13 -6.37 5.88 7.04
N ALA A 14 -5.40 6.67 7.48
CA ALA A 14 -5.37 8.10 7.20
C ALA A 14 -5.29 8.39 5.69
N LEU A 15 -4.62 7.53 4.93
CA LEU A 15 -4.49 7.68 3.48
C LEU A 15 -5.64 7.08 2.70
N GLY A 16 -6.66 6.55 3.38
CA GLY A 16 -7.90 6.14 2.74
C GLY A 16 -8.10 4.64 2.60
N VAL A 17 -7.25 3.82 3.21
CA VAL A 17 -7.43 2.36 3.19
C VAL A 17 -8.47 1.99 4.26
N PRO A 18 -9.61 1.38 3.89
CA PRO A 18 -10.60 0.95 4.88
C PRO A 18 -10.11 -0.30 5.60
N THR A 19 -9.94 -0.21 6.92
CA THR A 19 -9.41 -1.31 7.72
C THR A 19 -10.45 -1.94 8.62
N SER A 20 -11.58 -1.28 8.86
CA SER A 20 -12.55 -1.68 9.87
C SER A 20 -13.17 -3.07 9.62
N ASP A 21 -13.34 -3.45 8.36
CA ASP A 21 -13.97 -4.73 8.01
C ASP A 21 -12.96 -5.87 7.89
N LEU A 22 -11.68 -5.60 8.10
CA LEU A 22 -10.65 -6.63 8.02
C LEU A 22 -10.49 -7.33 9.36
N THR A 23 -10.19 -8.63 9.31
CA THR A 23 -9.80 -9.36 10.52
C THR A 23 -8.46 -8.81 11.03
N ASN A 24 -8.20 -9.05 12.31
CA ASN A 24 -6.94 -8.61 12.90
C ASN A 24 -5.72 -9.20 12.17
N ARG A 25 -5.80 -10.45 11.79
CA ARG A 25 -4.71 -11.11 11.04
C ARG A 25 -4.48 -10.44 9.69
N ARG A 26 -5.55 -10.09 8.98
CA ARG A 26 -5.43 -9.42 7.69
C ARG A 26 -4.86 -8.02 7.81
N ARG A 27 -5.24 -7.29 8.85
CA ARG A 27 -4.65 -5.97 9.13
C ARG A 27 -3.15 -6.06 9.35
N ILE A 28 -2.73 -7.01 10.17
CA ILE A 28 -1.32 -7.21 10.49
C ILE A 28 -0.52 -7.57 9.23
N LYS A 29 -1.02 -8.50 8.43
CA LYS A 29 -0.35 -8.89 7.19
C LYS A 29 -0.27 -7.72 6.19
N MET A 30 -1.33 -6.96 6.07
CA MET A 30 -1.35 -5.79 5.20
C MET A 30 -0.31 -4.75 5.65
N ALA A 31 -0.25 -4.48 6.95
CA ALA A 31 0.74 -3.55 7.51
C ALA A 31 2.17 -4.02 7.22
N LYS A 32 2.45 -5.29 7.44
CA LYS A 32 3.78 -5.87 7.19
C LYS A 32 4.15 -5.82 5.71
N ALA A 33 3.21 -6.12 4.83
CA ALA A 33 3.42 -6.05 3.40
C ALA A 33 3.71 -4.61 2.95
N PHE A 34 2.93 -3.66 3.45
CA PHE A 34 3.14 -2.23 3.18
C PHE A 34 4.53 -1.78 3.63
N MET A 35 4.92 -2.10 4.86
CA MET A 35 6.23 -1.73 5.37
C MET A 35 7.36 -2.38 4.57
N SER A 36 7.14 -3.60 4.10
CA SER A 36 8.13 -4.28 3.27
C SER A 36 8.32 -3.58 1.92
N VAL A 37 7.23 -3.17 1.29
CA VAL A 37 7.31 -2.39 0.04
C VAL A 37 8.05 -1.07 0.27
N ALA A 38 7.88 -0.47 1.45
CA ALA A 38 8.56 0.76 1.82
C ALA A 38 10.04 0.55 2.21
N GLY A 39 10.49 -0.68 2.27
CA GLY A 39 11.87 -1.00 2.66
C GLY A 39 12.14 -0.86 4.16
N LEU A 40 11.10 -0.85 4.98
CA LEU A 40 11.25 -0.69 6.43
C LEU A 40 11.54 -2.02 7.12
N LYS A 41 12.46 -1.95 8.08
CA LYS A 41 12.76 -3.02 9.02
C LYS A 41 12.38 -2.55 10.42
N PRO A 42 12.16 -3.46 11.38
CA PRO A 42 11.91 -3.04 12.76
C PRO A 42 12.97 -2.09 13.27
N GLY A 43 12.54 -1.00 13.92
CA GLY A 43 13.45 0.02 14.44
C GLY A 43 13.76 1.17 13.51
N MET A 44 13.39 1.06 12.24
CA MET A 44 13.55 2.16 11.29
C MET A 44 12.45 3.20 11.48
N ARG A 45 12.69 4.40 10.96
CA ARG A 45 11.76 5.53 11.08
C ARG A 45 11.01 5.74 9.77
N TRP A 46 9.82 6.33 9.88
CA TRP A 46 8.99 6.60 8.71
C TRP A 46 9.64 7.57 7.72
N THR A 47 10.59 8.37 8.16
CA THR A 47 11.38 9.23 7.27
C THR A 47 12.35 8.46 6.38
N GLN A 48 12.59 7.20 6.70
CA GLN A 48 13.56 6.36 5.99
C GLN A 48 12.92 5.48 4.90
N ILE A 49 11.64 5.62 4.65
CA ILE A 49 10.98 4.82 3.62
C ILE A 49 11.53 5.15 2.24
N LYS A 50 11.45 4.17 1.37
CA LYS A 50 11.84 4.31 -0.04
C LYS A 50 10.61 4.25 -0.92
N ASP A 51 10.62 5.01 -1.99
CA ASP A 51 9.48 5.08 -2.92
C ASP A 51 9.91 4.76 -4.35
N ASN A 52 8.98 4.91 -5.29
CA ASN A 52 9.23 4.60 -6.70
C ASN A 52 10.29 5.50 -7.33
N ASP A 53 10.44 6.73 -6.85
CA ASP A 53 11.48 7.64 -7.34
C ASP A 53 12.87 7.20 -6.89
N ASP A 54 12.95 6.43 -5.80
CA ASP A 54 14.19 5.80 -5.35
C ASP A 54 14.50 4.51 -6.12
N GLU A 55 13.69 4.18 -7.11
CA GLU A 55 13.76 2.93 -7.88
C GLU A 55 13.67 1.69 -6.98
N HIS A 56 12.98 1.82 -5.85
CA HIS A 56 12.80 0.73 -4.91
C HIS A 56 11.48 0.01 -5.21
N ARG A 57 11.58 -1.07 -5.97
CA ARG A 57 10.43 -1.90 -6.37
C ARG A 57 10.68 -3.33 -5.95
N LEU A 58 9.64 -3.96 -5.39
CA LEU A 58 9.73 -5.35 -4.95
C LEU A 58 8.70 -6.20 -5.67
N LEU A 59 9.13 -7.34 -6.16
CA LEU A 59 8.23 -8.38 -6.65
C LEU A 59 7.57 -9.06 -5.44
N SER A 60 6.44 -9.73 -5.66
CA SER A 60 5.71 -10.40 -4.58
C SER A 60 6.59 -11.35 -3.78
N ARG A 61 7.47 -12.09 -4.45
CA ARG A 61 8.38 -13.03 -3.76
C ARG A 61 9.39 -12.30 -2.88
N GLN A 62 9.85 -11.14 -3.32
CA GLN A 62 10.77 -10.32 -2.53
C GLN A 62 10.06 -9.75 -1.30
N ILE A 63 8.79 -9.39 -1.44
CA ILE A 63 7.98 -8.91 -0.31
C ILE A 63 7.84 -10.03 0.73
N ILE A 64 7.52 -11.26 0.28
CA ILE A 64 7.44 -12.42 1.18
C ILE A 64 8.76 -12.62 1.92
N THR A 65 9.88 -12.59 1.20
CA THR A 65 11.20 -12.74 1.81
C THR A 65 11.44 -11.68 2.87
N HIS A 66 11.10 -10.43 2.58
CA HIS A 66 11.27 -9.33 3.53
C HIS A 66 10.37 -9.52 4.76
N MET A 67 9.11 -9.90 4.56
CA MET A 67 8.18 -10.16 5.66
C MET A 67 8.68 -11.30 6.56
N ASN A 68 9.15 -12.36 5.95
CA ASN A 68 9.65 -13.51 6.69
C ASN A 68 10.95 -13.17 7.45
N THR A 69 11.82 -12.39 6.82
CA THR A 69 13.12 -12.06 7.42
C THR A 69 12.99 -11.05 8.55
N TYR A 70 12.17 -10.02 8.36
CA TYR A 70 12.16 -8.87 9.27
C TYR A 70 10.88 -8.72 10.08
N TRP A 71 9.76 -9.29 9.64
CA TRP A 71 8.47 -9.01 10.26
C TRP A 71 7.81 -10.25 10.88
N GLY A 72 8.61 -11.29 11.11
CA GLY A 72 8.15 -12.45 11.87
C GLY A 72 7.11 -13.31 11.18
N GLU A 73 7.09 -13.31 9.86
CA GLU A 73 6.18 -14.16 9.09
C GLU A 73 6.90 -15.43 8.63
N ASP A 74 6.10 -16.42 8.29
CA ASP A 74 6.58 -17.69 7.74
C ASP A 74 5.67 -18.05 6.56
N ILE A 75 5.72 -17.21 5.52
CA ILE A 75 4.88 -17.35 4.34
C ILE A 75 5.62 -18.19 3.30
N SER A 76 4.93 -19.19 2.73
CA SER A 76 5.56 -20.01 1.68
C SER A 76 5.70 -19.19 0.39
N SER A 77 6.73 -19.48 -0.38
CA SER A 77 6.99 -18.78 -1.63
C SER A 77 5.88 -18.99 -2.65
N GLY A 78 5.13 -20.08 -2.53
CA GLY A 78 3.97 -20.32 -3.41
C GLY A 78 2.78 -19.40 -3.14
N SER A 79 2.81 -18.65 -2.03
CA SER A 79 1.72 -17.74 -1.66
C SER A 79 1.88 -16.34 -2.25
N TYR A 80 2.77 -16.15 -3.22
CA TYR A 80 3.04 -14.83 -3.80
C TYR A 80 1.79 -14.17 -4.38
N ASP A 81 0.85 -14.96 -4.87
CA ASP A 81 -0.38 -14.44 -5.45
C ASP A 81 -1.32 -13.87 -4.38
N ASP A 82 -1.31 -14.47 -3.18
CA ASP A 82 -2.10 -13.96 -2.05
C ASP A 82 -1.59 -12.60 -1.57
N ILE A 83 -0.29 -12.37 -1.61
CA ILE A 83 0.27 -11.05 -1.27
C ILE A 83 -0.34 -9.99 -2.17
N ARG A 84 -0.34 -10.22 -3.48
CA ARG A 84 -0.89 -9.29 -4.46
C ARG A 84 -2.39 -9.09 -4.29
N ARG A 85 -3.15 -10.18 -4.17
CA ARG A 85 -4.61 -10.13 -4.22
C ARG A 85 -5.25 -9.76 -2.89
N LYS A 86 -4.60 -10.10 -1.77
CA LYS A 86 -5.17 -9.90 -0.44
C LYS A 86 -4.48 -8.78 0.34
N ASP A 87 -3.16 -8.86 0.47
CA ASP A 87 -2.46 -7.97 1.39
C ASP A 87 -2.18 -6.59 0.78
N LEU A 88 -1.95 -6.53 -0.53
CA LEU A 88 -1.62 -5.27 -1.21
C LEU A 88 -2.77 -4.66 -2.01
N ALA A 89 -3.87 -5.38 -2.16
CA ALA A 89 -4.96 -4.90 -3.01
C ALA A 89 -5.51 -3.54 -2.55
N LEU A 90 -5.82 -3.38 -1.28
CA LEU A 90 -6.38 -2.14 -0.77
C LEU A 90 -5.38 -0.98 -0.82
N PRO A 91 -4.12 -1.14 -0.38
CA PRO A 91 -3.14 -0.07 -0.53
C PRO A 91 -2.89 0.34 -1.99
N VAL A 92 -2.95 -0.60 -2.93
CA VAL A 92 -2.80 -0.27 -4.36
C VAL A 92 -3.99 0.55 -4.86
N GLU A 93 -5.20 0.14 -4.50
CA GLU A 93 -6.39 0.88 -4.92
C GLU A 93 -6.46 2.27 -4.29
N ALA A 94 -5.92 2.44 -3.09
CA ALA A 94 -5.85 3.74 -2.42
C ALA A 94 -4.71 4.62 -2.94
N LEU A 95 -3.93 4.13 -3.90
CA LEU A 95 -2.79 4.85 -4.48
C LEU A 95 -1.67 5.13 -3.49
N VAL A 96 -1.59 4.34 -2.44
CA VAL A 96 -0.44 4.35 -1.51
C VAL A 96 0.70 3.56 -2.12
N ILE A 97 0.37 2.45 -2.77
CA ILE A 97 1.34 1.57 -3.44
C ILE A 97 1.02 1.54 -4.92
N LEU A 98 2.06 1.66 -5.74
CA LEU A 98 1.96 1.52 -7.18
C LEU A 98 2.25 0.08 -7.56
N ASN A 99 1.45 -0.44 -8.48
CA ASN A 99 1.64 -1.76 -9.05
C ASN A 99 1.97 -1.62 -10.53
N SER A 100 3.22 -1.82 -10.89
CA SER A 100 3.68 -1.66 -12.26
C SER A 100 3.08 -2.69 -13.22
N ALA A 101 2.54 -3.79 -12.71
CA ALA A 101 1.86 -4.77 -13.55
C ALA A 101 0.59 -4.19 -14.20
N LYS A 102 0.07 -3.07 -13.69
CA LYS A 102 -1.05 -2.36 -14.29
C LYS A 102 -0.60 -1.32 -15.32
N ASN A 103 0.69 -1.13 -15.47
CA ASN A 103 1.22 -0.24 -16.47
C ASN A 103 1.21 -0.97 -17.82
N PRO A 104 0.47 -0.49 -18.84
CA PRO A 104 0.38 -1.19 -20.11
C PRO A 104 1.71 -1.27 -20.86
N ASN A 105 2.66 -0.44 -20.51
CA ASN A 105 3.98 -0.44 -21.14
C ASN A 105 4.97 -1.37 -20.43
N ALA A 106 4.62 -1.91 -19.26
CA ALA A 106 5.48 -2.84 -18.55
C ALA A 106 5.24 -4.26 -19.03
N ASN A 107 6.31 -5.00 -19.25
CA ASN A 107 6.22 -6.43 -19.58
C ASN A 107 6.80 -7.27 -18.46
N THR A 108 6.70 -8.59 -18.60
CA THR A 108 7.08 -9.53 -17.55
C THR A 108 8.55 -9.40 -17.13
N ASN A 109 9.42 -9.01 -18.05
CA ASN A 109 10.86 -8.92 -17.81
C ASN A 109 11.33 -7.48 -17.62
N ASP A 110 10.39 -6.52 -17.53
CA ASP A 110 10.73 -5.13 -17.35
C ASP A 110 11.29 -4.91 -15.95
N GLY A 111 12.46 -4.27 -15.86
CA GLY A 111 13.09 -3.92 -14.58
C GLY A 111 12.29 -2.92 -13.75
N THR A 112 11.29 -2.25 -14.34
CA THR A 112 10.39 -1.35 -13.61
C THR A 112 9.22 -2.09 -12.97
N ARG A 113 9.13 -3.39 -13.17
CA ARG A 113 8.05 -4.20 -12.67
C ARG A 113 8.16 -4.38 -11.15
N GLY A 114 7.00 -4.47 -10.48
CA GLY A 114 6.95 -4.71 -9.04
C GLY A 114 6.05 -3.71 -8.34
N PHE A 115 6.09 -3.76 -7.01
CA PHE A 115 5.33 -2.86 -6.14
C PHE A 115 6.28 -1.82 -5.55
N ALA A 116 5.83 -0.58 -5.49
CA ALA A 116 6.62 0.52 -4.92
C ALA A 116 5.68 1.49 -4.21
N ILE A 117 6.20 2.22 -3.24
CA ILE A 117 5.43 3.29 -2.61
C ILE A 117 5.26 4.42 -3.63
N ASN A 118 4.03 4.91 -3.77
CA ASN A 118 3.75 6.08 -4.59
C ASN A 118 4.49 7.28 -4.00
N PRO A 119 5.32 8.00 -4.78
CA PRO A 119 6.06 9.16 -4.26
C PRO A 119 5.17 10.20 -3.59
N ALA A 120 3.96 10.41 -4.09
CA ALA A 120 3.02 11.33 -3.47
C ALA A 120 2.58 10.85 -2.08
N ALA A 121 2.38 9.55 -1.91
CA ALA A 121 2.08 8.97 -0.60
C ALA A 121 3.30 9.00 0.31
N ALA A 122 4.49 8.71 -0.21
CA ALA A 122 5.72 8.73 0.56
C ALA A 122 5.98 10.11 1.18
N LYS A 123 5.70 11.16 0.42
CA LYS A 123 5.86 12.53 0.91
C LYS A 123 5.03 12.77 2.17
N VAL A 124 3.81 12.25 2.21
CA VAL A 124 2.92 12.36 3.37
C VAL A 124 3.42 11.46 4.50
N ILE A 125 3.74 10.22 4.17
CA ILE A 125 4.15 9.21 5.17
C ILE A 125 5.38 9.69 5.96
N ARG A 126 6.33 10.33 5.28
CA ARG A 126 7.55 10.84 5.92
C ARG A 126 7.27 11.93 6.94
N LYS A 127 6.09 12.53 6.91
CA LYS A 127 5.69 13.55 7.89
C LYS A 127 4.92 12.99 9.08
N TYR A 128 4.76 11.66 9.14
CA TYR A 128 4.06 11.05 10.26
C TYR A 128 4.77 11.38 11.58
N GLY A 129 4.00 11.89 12.54
CA GLY A 129 4.54 12.35 13.82
C GLY A 129 4.96 13.81 13.86
N ASP A 130 5.00 14.50 12.72
CA ASP A 130 5.33 15.92 12.65
C ASP A 130 4.07 16.78 12.67
N ALA A 131 4.25 18.06 12.97
CA ALA A 131 3.14 19.02 13.01
C ALA A 131 2.43 19.16 11.67
N GLY A 132 3.11 18.91 10.54
CA GLY A 132 2.53 19.01 9.21
C GLY A 132 1.81 17.78 8.72
N TRP A 133 1.69 16.74 9.55
CA TRP A 133 1.10 15.47 9.15
C TRP A 133 -0.35 15.61 8.65
N GLN A 134 -1.21 16.25 9.45
CA GLN A 134 -2.63 16.33 9.09
C GLN A 134 -2.87 17.15 7.83
N GLN A 135 -2.14 18.23 7.67
CA GLN A 135 -2.25 19.02 6.45
C GLN A 135 -1.82 18.24 5.22
N SER A 136 -0.74 17.47 5.34
CA SER A 136 -0.26 16.62 4.24
C SER A 136 -1.29 15.55 3.87
N VAL A 137 -1.94 14.96 4.87
CA VAL A 137 -3.01 13.98 4.63
C VAL A 137 -4.16 14.63 3.87
N GLN A 138 -4.56 15.84 4.27
CA GLN A 138 -5.63 16.56 3.59
C GLN A 138 -5.27 16.87 2.13
N GLU A 139 -4.04 17.27 1.88
CA GLU A 139 -3.56 17.54 0.53
C GLU A 139 -3.58 16.28 -0.32
N PHE A 140 -3.18 15.15 0.25
CA PHE A 140 -3.21 13.87 -0.44
C PHE A 140 -4.63 13.52 -0.88
N HIS A 141 -5.60 13.69 0.01
CA HIS A 141 -7.02 13.40 -0.29
C HIS A 141 -7.61 14.40 -1.27
N ARG A 142 -7.18 15.64 -1.23
CA ARG A 142 -7.64 16.65 -2.17
C ARG A 142 -7.25 16.31 -3.60
N GLU A 143 -6.08 15.76 -3.78
CA GLU A 143 -5.58 15.37 -5.09
C GLU A 143 -6.07 13.98 -5.50
N ARG A 144 -6.42 13.13 -4.52
CA ARG A 144 -6.81 11.75 -4.75
C ARG A 144 -8.00 11.39 -3.88
N PRO A 145 -9.06 10.82 -4.46
CA PRO A 145 -10.19 10.35 -3.64
C PRO A 145 -9.74 9.19 -2.75
N THR A 146 -10.38 9.06 -1.58
CA THR A 146 -10.14 7.91 -0.71
C THR A 146 -10.64 6.64 -1.39
N LEU A 147 -10.11 5.49 -0.96
CA LEU A 147 -10.56 4.21 -1.49
C LEU A 147 -12.06 4.01 -1.27
N ALA A 148 -12.56 4.36 -0.10
CA ALA A 148 -14.00 4.25 0.17
C ALA A 148 -14.83 5.05 -0.83
N SER A 149 -14.41 6.27 -1.12
CA SER A 149 -15.05 7.14 -2.11
C SER A 149 -14.98 6.54 -3.50
N THR A 150 -13.82 6.00 -3.86
CA THR A 150 -13.59 5.37 -5.17
C THR A 150 -14.47 4.14 -5.34
N LEU A 151 -14.54 3.29 -4.31
CA LEU A 151 -15.39 2.10 -4.35
C LEU A 151 -16.86 2.47 -4.45
N SER A 152 -17.27 3.52 -3.77
CA SER A 152 -18.66 4.02 -3.86
C SER A 152 -18.99 4.46 -5.28
N ARG A 153 -18.09 5.20 -5.93
CA ARG A 153 -18.29 5.64 -7.31
C ARG A 153 -18.36 4.46 -8.28
N VAL A 154 -17.50 3.49 -8.12
CA VAL A 154 -17.51 2.30 -8.97
C VAL A 154 -18.82 1.56 -8.82
N ARG A 155 -19.32 1.40 -7.59
CA ARG A 155 -20.60 0.75 -7.35
C ARG A 155 -21.76 1.52 -7.98
N ASN A 156 -21.75 2.84 -7.89
CA ASN A 156 -22.79 3.66 -8.49
C ASN A 156 -22.78 3.57 -10.01
N LEU A 157 -21.61 3.54 -10.63
CA LEU A 157 -21.50 3.35 -12.06
C LEU A 157 -22.03 1.99 -12.49
N ALA A 158 -21.73 0.95 -11.71
CA ALA A 158 -22.23 -0.39 -12.00
C ALA A 158 -23.74 -0.51 -11.84
N ARG A 159 -24.36 0.34 -11.02
CA ARG A 159 -25.81 0.37 -10.80
C ARG A 159 -26.58 1.15 -11.86
N VAL A 160 -25.86 1.81 -12.76
CA VAL A 160 -26.45 2.62 -13.80
C VAL A 160 -26.20 1.98 -15.17
N PRO A 161 -26.31 0.65 -15.31
CA PRO A 161 -25.95 -0.02 -16.55
C PRO A 161 -26.88 0.33 -17.68
N VAL A 162 -28.08 0.57 -17.33
CA VAL A 162 -29.14 0.75 -18.29
C VAL A 162 -29.07 2.07 -18.99
N GLN A 163 -28.29 2.96 -18.49
CA GLN A 163 -28.21 4.30 -19.04
C GLN A 163 -27.42 4.38 -20.32
N ILE A 164 -26.72 3.35 -20.60
CA ILE A 164 -26.02 3.27 -21.87
C ILE A 164 -26.96 3.08 -23.04
N ASN A 165 -28.15 2.82 -22.79
CA ASN A 165 -29.15 2.61 -23.87
C ASN A 165 -29.64 3.91 -24.46
#